data_396d995bb8ff8471b585473232500b9d
#
_entry.id   396d995bb8ff8471b585473232500b9d
#
_cell.length_a   1.000
_cell.length_b   1.000
_cell.length_c   1.000
_cell.angle_alpha   90.00
_cell.angle_beta   90.00
_cell.angle_gamma   90.00
#
_symmetry.space_group_name_H-M   'P 1'
#
loop_
_entity.id
_entity.type
_entity.pdbx_description
1 polymer ?
#
loop_
_entity_poly.entity_id
_entity_poly.type
_entity_poly.pdbx_seq_one_letter_code
_entity_poly.pdbx_strand_id
1 'polypeptide(L)'
;MIKFRRFPYKHNLAFIIFIGILLSIINALWAFLLSIAETENGNFVVVSLSMALGFLIIPLSLFLLKHKRIYLNYYAIATGIAFGVANAVLISIFSYRDSVVVYSLITPTIIIFVLMDMLINKTKIKKRNAIKFLFGGMIATIGFVLLAFNSLNLSLITTYDVVIAIFLIVIYGMASFLLTQTGLKSKSNYSSITTIAIFEIITMLLFIPFSGYGFSFAGLQFSFIAGLIVSIGMIIGFLGYNSIQKSSHAIAYSSIMYILSEMETVFLVIFYSIFVERLSVFAFFSIMLIIIAVWYLSKESDTAFH
;
A
#
# COMPACT_ATOMS: atom_id res chain seq x y z
N MET A 1 -13.91 18.78 19.48
CA MET A 1 -12.45 18.68 19.31
C MET A 1 -11.93 17.62 20.27
N ILE A 2 -11.74 16.38 19.81
CA ILE A 2 -11.26 15.28 20.66
C ILE A 2 -9.76 15.53 20.87
N LYS A 3 -9.40 15.98 22.07
CA LYS A 3 -8.01 16.05 22.50
C LYS A 3 -7.54 14.61 22.77
N PHE A 4 -6.85 14.01 21.83
CA PHE A 4 -6.13 12.78 22.11
C PHE A 4 -5.10 13.08 23.20
N ARG A 5 -5.31 12.50 24.40
CA ARG A 5 -4.34 12.51 25.49
C ARG A 5 -3.05 11.86 24.97
N ARG A 6 -1.90 12.43 25.31
CA ARG A 6 -0.58 11.83 25.05
C ARG A 6 -0.55 10.45 25.70
N PHE A 7 -0.60 9.39 24.90
CA PHE A 7 -0.39 8.04 25.41
C PHE A 7 1.07 7.85 25.76
N PRO A 8 1.40 7.15 26.87
CA PRO A 8 2.76 6.82 27.22
C PRO A 8 3.37 5.88 26.16
N TYR A 9 4.68 5.93 26.00
CA TYR A 9 5.49 5.33 24.93
C TYR A 9 5.12 3.87 24.53
N LYS A 10 4.85 2.99 25.51
CA LYS A 10 4.45 1.59 25.27
C LYS A 10 3.09 1.45 24.55
N HIS A 11 2.18 2.40 24.77
CA HIS A 11 0.87 2.39 24.10
C HIS A 11 0.97 2.82 22.63
N ASN A 12 1.99 3.61 22.25
CA ASN A 12 2.14 4.04 20.87
C ASN A 12 2.56 2.88 19.96
N LEU A 13 3.46 1.99 20.38
CA LEU A 13 3.88 0.84 19.58
C LEU A 13 2.71 -0.13 19.33
N ALA A 14 1.96 -0.51 20.38
CA ALA A 14 0.80 -1.37 20.23
C ALA A 14 -0.27 -0.77 19.30
N PHE A 15 -0.49 0.53 19.40
CA PHE A 15 -1.40 1.25 18.52
C PHE A 15 -0.91 1.25 17.05
N ILE A 16 0.38 1.44 16.81
CA ILE A 16 0.98 1.40 15.47
C ILE A 16 0.92 0.00 14.87
N ILE A 17 1.18 -1.04 15.67
CA ILE A 17 1.01 -2.43 15.22
C ILE A 17 -0.44 -2.70 14.84
N PHE A 18 -1.39 -2.28 15.66
CA PHE A 18 -2.81 -2.41 15.35
C PHE A 18 -3.20 -1.70 14.05
N ILE A 19 -2.76 -0.45 13.88
CA ILE A 19 -3.00 0.30 12.63
C ILE A 19 -2.38 -0.41 11.43
N GLY A 20 -1.13 -0.88 11.53
CA GLY A 20 -0.46 -1.58 10.43
C GLY A 20 -1.20 -2.84 9.99
N ILE A 21 -1.65 -3.67 10.94
CA ILE A 21 -2.46 -4.87 10.64
C ILE A 21 -3.81 -4.48 10.03
N LEU A 22 -4.47 -3.46 10.56
CA LEU A 22 -5.75 -2.99 10.03
C LEU A 22 -5.60 -2.47 8.59
N LEU A 23 -4.52 -1.75 8.31
CA LEU A 23 -4.20 -1.29 6.95
C LEU A 23 -3.97 -2.46 6.00
N SER A 24 -3.28 -3.53 6.42
CA SER A 24 -3.08 -4.69 5.56
C SER A 24 -4.37 -5.41 5.20
N ILE A 25 -5.32 -5.50 6.14
CA ILE A 25 -6.66 -6.06 5.86
C ILE A 25 -7.41 -5.17 4.86
N ILE A 26 -7.38 -3.85 5.06
CA ILE A 26 -8.02 -2.87 4.18
C ILE A 26 -7.43 -2.93 2.77
N ASN A 27 -6.10 -2.98 2.65
CA ASN A 27 -5.41 -3.07 1.37
C ASN A 27 -5.71 -4.39 0.66
N ALA A 28 -5.76 -5.52 1.39
CA ALA A 28 -6.13 -6.81 0.81
C ALA A 28 -7.58 -6.80 0.26
N LEU A 29 -8.51 -6.20 1.00
CA LEU A 29 -9.90 -6.09 0.55
C LEU A 29 -10.01 -5.17 -0.68
N TRP A 30 -9.29 -4.07 -0.70
CA TRP A 30 -9.18 -3.19 -1.85
C TRP A 30 -8.66 -3.93 -3.09
N ALA A 31 -7.54 -4.66 -2.95
CA ALA A 31 -6.93 -5.43 -4.02
C ALA A 31 -7.86 -6.52 -4.57
N PHE A 32 -8.55 -7.22 -3.68
CA PHE A 32 -9.54 -8.25 -4.04
C PHE A 32 -10.70 -7.66 -4.86
N LEU A 33 -11.26 -6.55 -4.43
CA LEU A 33 -12.35 -5.89 -5.16
C LEU A 33 -11.91 -5.33 -6.51
N LEU A 34 -10.67 -4.79 -6.61
CA LEU A 34 -10.14 -4.32 -7.88
C LEU A 34 -9.90 -5.45 -8.87
N SER A 35 -9.43 -6.60 -8.42
CA SER A 35 -9.25 -7.75 -9.31
C SER A 35 -10.58 -8.25 -9.88
N ILE A 36 -11.66 -8.25 -9.09
CA ILE A 36 -13.00 -8.56 -9.57
C ILE A 36 -13.46 -7.50 -10.58
N ALA A 37 -13.27 -6.22 -10.23
CA ALA A 37 -13.70 -5.12 -11.09
C ALA A 37 -13.04 -5.17 -12.48
N GLU A 38 -11.72 -5.43 -12.54
CA GLU A 38 -10.98 -5.51 -13.80
C GLU A 38 -11.37 -6.76 -14.60
N THR A 39 -11.55 -7.90 -13.94
CA THR A 39 -11.99 -9.13 -14.61
C THR A 39 -13.37 -8.96 -15.27
N GLU A 40 -14.27 -8.21 -14.63
CA GLU A 40 -15.62 -7.95 -15.18
C GLU A 40 -15.63 -6.84 -16.25
N ASN A 41 -14.77 -5.81 -16.09
CA ASN A 41 -14.80 -4.61 -16.95
C ASN A 41 -13.88 -4.74 -18.18
N GLY A 42 -12.66 -5.26 -17.97
CA GLY A 42 -11.63 -5.38 -19.01
C GLY A 42 -11.02 -4.04 -19.48
N ASN A 43 -11.36 -2.91 -18.84
CA ASN A 43 -10.82 -1.59 -19.16
C ASN A 43 -10.20 -0.95 -17.90
N PHE A 44 -8.90 -1.14 -17.74
CA PHE A 44 -8.16 -0.70 -16.56
C PHE A 44 -8.27 0.81 -16.28
N VAL A 45 -8.42 1.65 -17.30
CA VAL A 45 -8.55 3.11 -17.13
C VAL A 45 -9.89 3.45 -16.48
N VAL A 46 -10.97 2.82 -16.94
CA VAL A 46 -12.32 3.04 -16.41
C VAL A 46 -12.41 2.53 -14.96
N VAL A 47 -11.84 1.36 -14.69
CA VAL A 47 -11.74 0.78 -13.33
C VAL A 47 -10.92 1.68 -12.42
N SER A 48 -9.75 2.15 -12.87
CA SER A 48 -8.87 3.05 -12.10
C SER A 48 -9.55 4.38 -11.79
N LEU A 49 -10.23 5.00 -12.76
CA LEU A 49 -10.95 6.25 -12.56
C LEU A 49 -12.14 6.09 -11.60
N SER A 50 -12.89 4.99 -11.72
CA SER A 50 -13.98 4.68 -10.79
C SER A 50 -13.47 4.52 -9.35
N MET A 51 -12.36 3.81 -9.17
CA MET A 51 -11.69 3.68 -7.87
C MET A 51 -11.26 5.05 -7.34
N ALA A 52 -10.57 5.86 -8.14
CA ALA A 52 -10.07 7.17 -7.71
C ALA A 52 -11.20 8.15 -7.36
N LEU A 53 -12.34 8.07 -8.04
CA LEU A 53 -13.55 8.81 -7.68
C LEU A 53 -14.10 8.36 -6.32
N GLY A 54 -14.21 7.04 -6.09
CA GLY A 54 -14.58 6.49 -4.79
C GLY A 54 -13.63 6.95 -3.68
N PHE A 55 -12.33 6.96 -3.95
CA PHE A 55 -11.31 7.44 -3.02
C PHE A 55 -11.50 8.92 -2.66
N LEU A 56 -11.87 9.78 -3.60
CA LEU A 56 -12.05 11.21 -3.38
C LEU A 56 -13.24 11.57 -2.48
N ILE A 57 -14.32 10.81 -2.52
CA ILE A 57 -15.61 11.19 -1.91
C ILE A 57 -15.49 11.44 -0.42
N ILE A 58 -14.95 10.50 0.35
CA ILE A 58 -14.92 10.60 1.82
C ILE A 58 -13.98 11.75 2.26
N PRO A 59 -12.71 11.84 1.82
CA PRO A 59 -11.83 12.90 2.28
C PRO A 59 -12.29 14.28 1.83
N LEU A 60 -12.87 14.42 0.63
CA LEU A 60 -13.43 15.69 0.16
C LEU A 60 -14.64 16.10 1.00
N SER A 61 -15.57 15.20 1.29
CA SER A 61 -16.72 15.48 2.14
C SER A 61 -16.30 15.92 3.54
N LEU A 62 -15.34 15.22 4.16
CA LEU A 62 -14.81 15.59 5.47
C LEU A 62 -14.03 16.90 5.45
N PHE A 63 -13.34 17.18 4.36
CA PHE A 63 -12.64 18.46 4.15
C PHE A 63 -13.63 19.63 4.08
N LEU A 64 -14.70 19.49 3.28
CA LEU A 64 -15.73 20.51 3.11
C LEU A 64 -16.51 20.73 4.41
N LEU A 65 -16.93 19.68 5.09
CA LEU A 65 -17.67 19.75 6.35
C LEU A 65 -16.88 20.42 7.47
N LYS A 66 -15.56 20.28 7.48
CA LYS A 66 -14.71 20.91 8.51
C LYS A 66 -14.25 22.31 8.17
N HIS A 67 -14.69 22.88 7.05
CA HIS A 67 -14.32 24.22 6.56
C HIS A 67 -12.81 24.52 6.71
N LYS A 68 -11.97 23.54 6.35
CA LYS A 68 -10.53 23.66 6.49
C LYS A 68 -9.94 24.45 5.32
N ARG A 69 -8.86 25.20 5.61
CA ARG A 69 -8.07 25.83 4.54
C ARG A 69 -7.32 24.74 3.77
N ILE A 70 -7.21 24.90 2.45
CA ILE A 70 -6.35 24.07 1.62
C ILE A 70 -4.91 24.37 1.99
N TYR A 71 -4.19 23.36 2.45
CA TYR A 71 -2.75 23.43 2.66
C TYR A 71 -2.07 22.64 1.55
N LEU A 72 -1.39 23.35 0.66
CA LEU A 72 -0.62 22.73 -0.39
C LEU A 72 0.54 21.94 0.25
N ASN A 73 0.56 20.64 -0.02
CA ASN A 73 1.60 19.74 0.45
C ASN A 73 2.23 19.05 -0.77
N TYR A 74 3.45 19.46 -1.12
CA TYR A 74 4.16 18.90 -2.27
C TYR A 74 4.35 17.38 -2.20
N TYR A 75 4.54 16.82 -1.00
CA TYR A 75 4.57 15.37 -0.81
C TYR A 75 3.23 14.72 -1.14
N ALA A 76 2.10 15.36 -0.82
CA ALA A 76 0.78 14.84 -1.17
C ALA A 76 0.55 14.85 -2.70
N ILE A 77 1.00 15.89 -3.39
CA ILE A 77 0.96 15.95 -4.86
C ILE A 77 1.78 14.81 -5.46
N ALA A 78 3.04 14.69 -5.03
CA ALA A 78 3.93 13.64 -5.53
C ALA A 78 3.40 12.23 -5.20
N THR A 79 2.80 12.04 -4.03
CA THR A 79 2.14 10.79 -3.63
C THR A 79 0.98 10.45 -4.57
N GLY A 80 0.10 11.43 -4.86
CA GLY A 80 -1.04 11.22 -5.76
C GLY A 80 -0.62 10.85 -7.18
N ILE A 81 0.41 11.53 -7.70
CA ILE A 81 0.99 11.19 -9.02
C ILE A 81 1.57 9.77 -9.01
N ALA A 82 2.38 9.43 -8.00
CA ALA A 82 3.03 8.13 -7.93
C ALA A 82 2.01 6.99 -7.78
N PHE A 83 1.00 7.13 -6.92
CA PHE A 83 -0.08 6.15 -6.81
C PHE A 83 -0.94 6.10 -8.08
N GLY A 84 -1.23 7.23 -8.72
CA GLY A 84 -1.97 7.24 -9.97
C GLY A 84 -1.29 6.39 -11.06
N VAL A 85 0.03 6.55 -11.23
CA VAL A 85 0.81 5.72 -12.16
C VAL A 85 0.84 4.27 -11.70
N ALA A 86 1.16 4.02 -10.43
CA ALA A 86 1.29 2.68 -9.87
C ALA A 86 -0.03 1.89 -9.99
N ASN A 87 -1.15 2.49 -9.61
CA ASN A 87 -2.46 1.85 -9.63
C ASN A 87 -2.95 1.61 -11.06
N ALA A 88 -2.73 2.55 -12.01
CA ALA A 88 -3.09 2.33 -13.40
C ALA A 88 -2.34 1.12 -13.99
N VAL A 89 -1.04 1.02 -13.75
CA VAL A 89 -0.24 -0.12 -14.23
C VAL A 89 -0.63 -1.40 -13.51
N LEU A 90 -0.82 -1.37 -12.18
CA LEU A 90 -1.24 -2.53 -11.40
C LEU A 90 -2.58 -3.11 -11.90
N ILE A 91 -3.59 -2.25 -12.06
CA ILE A 91 -4.92 -2.67 -12.51
C ILE A 91 -4.85 -3.23 -13.93
N SER A 92 -4.02 -2.66 -14.82
CA SER A 92 -3.84 -3.21 -16.17
C SER A 92 -3.32 -4.64 -16.20
N ILE A 93 -2.59 -5.06 -15.16
CA ILE A 93 -2.07 -6.43 -15.06
C ILE A 93 -3.15 -7.41 -14.59
N PHE A 94 -4.11 -6.96 -13.80
CA PHE A 94 -5.20 -7.83 -13.32
C PHE A 94 -6.08 -8.38 -14.44
N SER A 95 -6.07 -7.76 -15.63
CA SER A 95 -6.77 -8.27 -16.81
C SER A 95 -6.22 -9.63 -17.30
N TYR A 96 -4.98 -9.98 -16.96
CA TYR A 96 -4.32 -11.21 -17.44
C TYR A 96 -3.50 -11.95 -16.36
N ARG A 97 -3.42 -11.41 -15.15
CA ARG A 97 -2.72 -12.03 -14.00
C ARG A 97 -3.56 -11.97 -12.74
N ASP A 98 -3.47 -13.03 -11.98
CA ASP A 98 -4.09 -13.14 -10.68
C ASP A 98 -3.50 -12.10 -9.70
N SER A 99 -4.35 -11.41 -8.95
CA SER A 99 -3.91 -10.36 -8.02
C SER A 99 -2.98 -10.88 -6.93
N VAL A 100 -3.16 -12.13 -6.45
CA VAL A 100 -2.24 -12.76 -5.48
C VAL A 100 -0.83 -12.83 -6.04
N VAL A 101 -0.70 -13.22 -7.32
CA VAL A 101 0.58 -13.31 -8.00
C VAL A 101 1.24 -11.94 -8.12
N VAL A 102 0.48 -10.97 -8.61
CA VAL A 102 0.97 -9.60 -8.81
C VAL A 102 1.46 -8.99 -7.50
N TYR A 103 0.65 -9.08 -6.43
CA TYR A 103 1.04 -8.56 -5.12
C TYR A 103 2.24 -9.28 -4.53
N SER A 104 2.34 -10.60 -4.71
CA SER A 104 3.52 -11.35 -4.27
C SER A 104 4.80 -10.89 -4.97
N LEU A 105 4.72 -10.54 -6.25
CA LEU A 105 5.87 -10.07 -7.02
C LEU A 105 6.29 -8.64 -6.65
N ILE A 106 5.37 -7.78 -6.24
CA ILE A 106 5.68 -6.39 -5.89
C ILE A 106 6.05 -6.15 -4.43
N THR A 107 5.91 -7.13 -3.56
CA THR A 107 6.24 -7.00 -2.12
C THR A 107 7.66 -6.48 -1.84
N PRO A 108 8.71 -6.71 -2.68
CA PRO A 108 10.03 -6.10 -2.47
C PRO A 108 10.03 -4.56 -2.42
N THR A 109 8.87 -3.89 -2.59
CA THR A 109 8.65 -2.45 -2.36
C THR A 109 9.21 -1.99 -1.01
N ILE A 110 9.17 -2.84 0.01
CA ILE A 110 9.78 -2.59 1.33
C ILE A 110 11.26 -2.19 1.20
N ILE A 111 12.00 -2.81 0.31
CA ILE A 111 13.44 -2.51 0.10
C ILE A 111 13.58 -1.09 -0.43
N ILE A 112 12.78 -0.72 -1.43
CA ILE A 112 12.82 0.64 -2.01
C ILE A 112 12.40 1.69 -0.98
N PHE A 113 11.34 1.43 -0.20
CA PHE A 113 10.91 2.30 0.88
C PHE A 113 12.06 2.60 1.85
N VAL A 114 12.74 1.57 2.31
CA VAL A 114 13.87 1.71 3.25
C VAL A 114 15.05 2.45 2.63
N LEU A 115 15.40 2.14 1.38
CA LEU A 115 16.46 2.85 0.66
C LEU A 115 16.13 4.35 0.53
N MET A 116 14.90 4.69 0.19
CA MET A 116 14.45 6.09 0.11
C MET A 116 14.51 6.79 1.47
N ASP A 117 14.10 6.09 2.55
CA ASP A 117 14.19 6.64 3.90
C ASP A 117 15.65 6.91 4.32
N MET A 118 16.56 5.98 4.02
CA MET A 118 17.98 6.16 4.28
C MET A 118 18.59 7.33 3.50
N LEU A 119 18.24 7.48 2.23
CA LEU A 119 18.80 8.50 1.35
C LEU A 119 18.26 9.90 1.69
N ILE A 120 16.97 10.04 1.89
CA ILE A 120 16.30 11.34 2.03
C ILE A 120 16.35 11.84 3.47
N ASN A 121 16.04 10.97 4.43
CA ASN A 121 16.03 11.34 5.84
C ASN A 121 17.42 11.24 6.50
N LYS A 122 18.45 10.79 5.73
CA LYS A 122 19.83 10.60 6.21
C LYS A 122 19.89 9.80 7.50
N THR A 123 18.99 8.83 7.63
CA THR A 123 18.94 7.95 8.80
C THR A 123 20.22 7.12 8.85
N LYS A 124 21.03 7.38 9.87
CA LYS A 124 22.27 6.63 10.11
C LYS A 124 21.90 5.25 10.68
N ILE A 125 21.49 4.33 9.82
CA ILE A 125 21.34 2.94 10.24
C ILE A 125 22.75 2.36 10.45
N LYS A 126 23.02 1.82 11.63
CA LYS A 126 24.27 1.08 11.86
C LYS A 126 24.39 -0.04 10.83
N LYS A 127 25.55 -0.23 10.19
CA LYS A 127 25.78 -1.24 9.13
C LYS A 127 25.24 -2.63 9.50
N ARG A 128 25.39 -3.04 10.75
CA ARG A 128 24.87 -4.31 11.28
C ARG A 128 23.34 -4.40 11.20
N ASN A 129 22.63 -3.31 11.46
CA ASN A 129 21.17 -3.27 11.44
C ASN A 129 20.62 -3.18 10.01
N ALA A 130 21.33 -2.50 9.10
CA ALA A 130 21.01 -2.51 7.68
C ALA A 130 21.08 -3.94 7.10
N ILE A 131 22.11 -4.72 7.45
CA ILE A 131 22.27 -6.12 7.03
C ILE A 131 21.10 -6.97 7.56
N LYS A 132 20.73 -6.81 8.82
CA LYS A 132 19.60 -7.55 9.41
C LYS A 132 18.26 -7.19 8.75
N PHE A 133 18.07 -5.91 8.44
CA PHE A 133 16.87 -5.43 7.76
C PHE A 133 16.79 -6.00 6.33
N LEU A 134 17.90 -5.98 5.59
CA LEU A 134 17.99 -6.61 4.27
C LEU A 134 17.70 -8.12 4.35
N PHE A 135 18.25 -8.81 5.35
CA PHE A 135 18.01 -10.24 5.56
C PHE A 135 16.52 -10.54 5.83
N GLY A 136 15.87 -9.77 6.71
CA GLY A 136 14.43 -9.89 6.93
C GLY A 136 13.59 -9.62 5.68
N GLY A 137 13.97 -8.59 4.91
CA GLY A 137 13.36 -8.28 3.61
C GLY A 137 13.52 -9.41 2.59
N MET A 138 14.70 -10.06 2.56
CA MET A 138 14.93 -11.23 1.70
C MET A 138 14.05 -12.42 2.11
N ILE A 139 13.92 -12.72 3.40
CA ILE A 139 13.04 -13.80 3.88
C ILE A 139 11.58 -13.50 3.50
N ALA A 140 11.12 -12.26 3.69
CA ALA A 140 9.79 -11.85 3.26
C ALA A 140 9.60 -12.06 1.75
N THR A 141 10.55 -11.59 0.94
CA THR A 141 10.53 -11.75 -0.51
C THR A 141 10.48 -13.24 -0.92
N ILE A 142 11.27 -14.11 -0.28
CA ILE A 142 11.23 -15.56 -0.54
C ILE A 142 9.83 -16.11 -0.20
N GLY A 143 9.26 -15.76 0.95
CA GLY A 143 7.92 -16.18 1.35
C GLY A 143 6.85 -15.77 0.31
N PHE A 144 6.91 -14.53 -0.17
CA PHE A 144 5.98 -14.03 -1.18
C PHE A 144 6.19 -14.68 -2.55
N VAL A 145 7.44 -14.89 -2.96
CA VAL A 145 7.76 -15.61 -4.19
C VAL A 145 7.23 -17.05 -4.13
N LEU A 146 7.43 -17.75 -3.01
CA LEU A 146 6.87 -19.10 -2.82
C LEU A 146 5.34 -19.10 -2.86
N LEU A 147 4.71 -18.05 -2.33
CA LEU A 147 3.26 -17.88 -2.39
C LEU A 147 2.78 -17.69 -3.83
N ALA A 148 3.49 -16.88 -4.61
CA ALA A 148 3.23 -16.69 -6.03
C ALA A 148 3.43 -18.00 -6.82
N PHE A 149 4.47 -18.76 -6.52
CA PHE A 149 4.75 -20.04 -7.18
C PHE A 149 3.69 -21.10 -6.94
N ASN A 150 3.00 -21.05 -5.81
CA ASN A 150 1.92 -22.00 -5.53
C ASN A 150 0.66 -21.77 -6.37
N SER A 151 0.42 -20.54 -6.79
CA SER A 151 -0.69 -20.15 -7.65
C SER A 151 -0.34 -20.12 -9.14
N LEU A 152 0.95 -20.29 -9.50
CA LEU A 152 1.44 -20.19 -10.87
C LEU A 152 1.93 -21.52 -11.46
N ASN A 153 1.50 -21.80 -12.69
CA ASN A 153 2.32 -22.55 -13.64
C ASN A 153 3.51 -21.63 -14.04
N LEU A 154 4.70 -21.93 -13.53
CA LEU A 154 5.95 -21.18 -13.76
C LEU A 154 6.28 -20.90 -15.24
N SER A 155 5.78 -21.73 -16.15
CA SER A 155 5.96 -21.58 -17.59
C SER A 155 5.30 -20.32 -18.19
N LEU A 156 4.53 -19.58 -17.40
CA LEU A 156 3.75 -18.42 -17.86
C LEU A 156 4.36 -17.06 -17.52
N ILE A 157 5.44 -16.99 -16.71
CA ILE A 157 6.11 -15.71 -16.41
C ILE A 157 6.92 -15.27 -17.63
N THR A 158 6.55 -14.16 -18.21
CA THR A 158 7.25 -13.56 -19.35
C THR A 158 8.30 -12.53 -18.86
N THR A 159 9.26 -12.20 -19.74
CA THR A 159 10.19 -11.08 -19.47
C THR A 159 9.44 -9.77 -19.22
N TYR A 160 8.29 -9.58 -19.87
CA TYR A 160 7.43 -8.42 -19.68
C TYR A 160 6.88 -8.34 -18.24
N ASP A 161 6.42 -9.46 -17.67
CA ASP A 161 5.95 -9.50 -16.28
C ASP A 161 7.05 -9.09 -15.28
N VAL A 162 8.28 -9.53 -15.53
CA VAL A 162 9.44 -9.18 -14.69
C VAL A 162 9.74 -7.68 -14.77
N VAL A 163 9.74 -7.10 -15.97
CA VAL A 163 9.99 -5.66 -16.16
C VAL A 163 8.92 -4.82 -15.46
N ILE A 164 7.64 -5.19 -15.63
CA ILE A 164 6.56 -4.48 -14.97
C ILE A 164 6.63 -4.65 -13.44
N ALA A 165 6.93 -5.84 -12.93
CA ALA A 165 7.10 -6.07 -11.49
C ALA A 165 8.21 -5.17 -10.92
N ILE A 166 9.37 -5.07 -11.57
CA ILE A 166 10.45 -4.17 -11.16
C ILE A 166 9.97 -2.70 -11.16
N PHE A 167 9.25 -2.29 -12.20
CA PHE A 167 8.69 -0.93 -12.27
C PHE A 167 7.73 -0.68 -11.10
N LEU A 168 6.81 -1.60 -10.83
CA LEU A 168 5.85 -1.49 -9.74
C LEU A 168 6.53 -1.48 -8.37
N ILE A 169 7.56 -2.31 -8.15
CA ILE A 169 8.36 -2.31 -6.93
C ILE A 169 8.95 -0.91 -6.68
N VAL A 170 9.52 -0.29 -7.69
CA VAL A 170 10.12 1.03 -7.55
C VAL A 170 9.07 2.10 -7.29
N ILE A 171 8.00 2.14 -8.11
CA ILE A 171 7.01 3.22 -8.03
C ILE A 171 6.17 3.12 -6.75
N TYR A 172 5.75 1.92 -6.33
CA TYR A 172 5.03 1.72 -5.06
C TYR A 172 5.90 2.01 -3.84
N GLY A 173 7.17 1.58 -3.85
CA GLY A 173 8.10 1.89 -2.76
C GLY A 173 8.33 3.40 -2.61
N MET A 174 8.46 4.12 -3.73
CA MET A 174 8.51 5.59 -3.73
C MET A 174 7.20 6.22 -3.26
N ALA A 175 6.06 5.76 -3.75
CA ALA A 175 4.74 6.27 -3.37
C ALA A 175 4.48 6.09 -1.87
N SER A 176 4.82 4.93 -1.31
CA SER A 176 4.68 4.62 0.11
C SER A 176 5.60 5.48 0.99
N PHE A 177 6.83 5.72 0.53
CA PHE A 177 7.74 6.66 1.20
C PHE A 177 7.16 8.09 1.19
N LEU A 178 6.70 8.57 0.03
CA LEU A 178 6.08 9.89 -0.11
C LEU A 178 4.81 10.03 0.74
N LEU A 179 3.99 8.97 0.81
CA LEU A 179 2.82 8.91 1.68
C LEU A 179 3.19 9.08 3.16
N THR A 180 4.23 8.39 3.60
CA THR A 180 4.76 8.52 4.96
C THR A 180 5.22 9.96 5.24
N GLN A 181 5.99 10.57 4.33
CA GLN A 181 6.41 11.97 4.45
C GLN A 181 5.20 12.92 4.46
N THR A 182 4.19 12.63 3.65
CA THR A 182 2.93 13.38 3.65
C THR A 182 2.25 13.32 5.01
N GLY A 183 2.09 12.12 5.58
CA GLY A 183 1.45 11.91 6.87
C GLY A 183 2.20 12.59 8.02
N LEU A 184 3.53 12.43 8.06
CA LEU A 184 4.38 13.03 9.10
C LEU A 184 4.47 14.55 9.03
N LYS A 185 4.37 15.15 7.83
CA LYS A 185 4.50 16.60 7.61
C LYS A 185 3.16 17.31 7.37
N SER A 186 2.05 16.60 7.44
CA SER A 186 0.73 17.16 7.18
C SER A 186 0.30 18.13 8.26
N LYS A 187 -0.15 19.32 7.84
CA LYS A 187 -0.84 20.29 8.71
C LYS A 187 -2.34 20.00 8.82
N SER A 188 -2.91 19.32 7.83
CA SER A 188 -4.31 18.93 7.75
C SER A 188 -4.44 17.63 6.97
N ASN A 189 -4.79 16.54 7.65
CA ASN A 189 -4.94 15.24 7.04
C ASN A 189 -5.92 15.23 5.88
N TYR A 190 -7.12 15.79 6.10
CA TYR A 190 -8.16 15.79 5.07
C TYR A 190 -7.71 16.56 3.82
N SER A 191 -7.03 17.71 4.00
CA SER A 191 -6.47 18.46 2.87
C SER A 191 -5.42 17.63 2.12
N SER A 192 -4.52 16.96 2.84
CA SER A 192 -3.48 16.14 2.21
C SER A 192 -4.07 14.91 1.49
N ILE A 193 -5.02 14.19 2.11
CA ILE A 193 -5.65 13.03 1.50
C ILE A 193 -6.48 13.45 0.27
N THR A 194 -7.23 14.55 0.36
CA THR A 194 -7.96 15.11 -0.80
C THR A 194 -7.01 15.50 -1.93
N THR A 195 -5.85 16.09 -1.60
CA THR A 195 -4.82 16.43 -2.60
C THR A 195 -4.29 15.17 -3.27
N ILE A 196 -3.98 14.11 -2.53
CA ILE A 196 -3.56 12.82 -3.09
C ILE A 196 -4.61 12.31 -4.07
N ALA A 197 -5.88 12.23 -3.67
CA ALA A 197 -6.96 11.73 -4.50
C ALA A 197 -7.16 12.54 -5.79
N ILE A 198 -7.08 13.87 -5.71
CA ILE A 198 -7.20 14.74 -6.89
C ILE A 198 -6.06 14.49 -7.87
N PHE A 199 -4.81 14.43 -7.41
CA PHE A 199 -3.67 14.21 -8.28
C PHE A 199 -3.59 12.76 -8.80
N GLU A 200 -4.12 11.79 -8.08
CA GLU A 200 -4.32 10.44 -8.57
C GLU A 200 -5.30 10.43 -9.76
N ILE A 201 -6.46 11.10 -9.63
CA ILE A 201 -7.43 11.24 -10.75
C ILE A 201 -6.78 11.93 -11.95
N ILE A 202 -6.10 13.06 -11.73
CA ILE A 202 -5.42 13.80 -12.82
C ILE A 202 -4.43 12.89 -13.55
N THR A 203 -3.66 12.11 -12.78
CA THR A 203 -2.68 11.18 -13.35
C THR A 203 -3.37 10.07 -14.15
N MET A 204 -4.45 9.50 -13.63
CA MET A 204 -5.20 8.45 -14.33
C MET A 204 -5.85 8.95 -15.61
N LEU A 205 -6.28 10.22 -15.67
CA LEU A 205 -6.79 10.83 -16.89
C LEU A 205 -5.73 10.86 -18.01
N LEU A 206 -4.44 10.89 -17.68
CA LEU A 206 -3.37 10.80 -18.68
C LEU A 206 -3.26 9.42 -19.34
N PHE A 207 -3.85 8.39 -18.75
CA PHE A 207 -3.90 7.04 -19.30
C PHE A 207 -5.09 6.81 -20.27
N ILE A 208 -6.01 7.75 -20.40
CA ILE A 208 -7.17 7.63 -21.34
C ILE A 208 -6.75 7.25 -22.76
N PRO A 209 -5.67 7.80 -23.33
CA PRO A 209 -5.25 7.40 -24.68
C PRO A 209 -4.83 5.92 -24.79
N PHE A 210 -4.54 5.28 -23.67
CA PHE A 210 -4.16 3.85 -23.60
C PHE A 210 -5.34 2.94 -23.24
N SER A 211 -6.52 3.52 -22.99
CA SER A 211 -7.75 2.75 -22.79
C SER A 211 -8.16 2.11 -24.10
N GLY A 212 -8.39 0.79 -24.09
CA GLY A 212 -8.98 0.11 -25.25
C GLY A 212 -10.37 0.68 -25.62
N TYR A 213 -10.83 0.39 -26.81
CA TYR A 213 -12.17 0.76 -27.25
C TYR A 213 -13.21 -0.06 -26.49
N GLY A 214 -14.00 0.58 -25.67
CA GLY A 214 -15.15 0.00 -25.00
C GLY A 214 -15.34 0.56 -23.60
N PHE A 215 -16.45 1.22 -23.37
CA PHE A 215 -16.89 1.62 -22.04
C PHE A 215 -17.92 0.60 -21.56
N SER A 216 -17.64 -0.08 -20.45
CA SER A 216 -18.57 -0.97 -19.77
C SER A 216 -18.87 -0.44 -18.37
N PHE A 217 -20.09 -0.64 -17.91
CA PHE A 217 -20.45 -0.40 -16.51
C PHE A 217 -20.23 -1.62 -15.61
N ALA A 218 -19.91 -2.79 -16.19
CA ALA A 218 -19.67 -4.00 -15.42
C ALA A 218 -18.48 -3.78 -14.47
N GLY A 219 -18.58 -4.29 -13.26
CA GLY A 219 -17.51 -4.23 -12.26
C GLY A 219 -17.26 -2.86 -11.62
N LEU A 220 -17.79 -1.75 -12.15
CA LEU A 220 -17.51 -0.41 -11.63
C LEU A 220 -17.95 -0.21 -10.17
N GLN A 221 -19.00 -0.90 -9.73
CA GLN A 221 -19.42 -0.88 -8.33
C GLN A 221 -18.32 -1.41 -7.41
N PHE A 222 -17.59 -2.44 -7.82
CA PHE A 222 -16.50 -3.02 -7.02
C PHE A 222 -15.31 -2.07 -6.94
N SER A 223 -14.91 -1.47 -8.06
CA SER A 223 -13.82 -0.49 -8.07
C SER A 223 -14.15 0.78 -7.29
N PHE A 224 -15.39 1.26 -7.39
CA PHE A 224 -15.86 2.40 -6.61
C PHE A 224 -15.84 2.11 -5.09
N ILE A 225 -16.35 0.94 -4.68
CA ILE A 225 -16.30 0.48 -3.29
C ILE A 225 -14.84 0.31 -2.83
N ALA A 226 -13.97 -0.23 -3.68
CA ALA A 226 -12.55 -0.32 -3.40
C ALA A 226 -11.94 1.06 -3.11
N GLY A 227 -12.30 2.09 -3.87
CA GLY A 227 -11.92 3.47 -3.62
C GLY A 227 -12.40 4.02 -2.28
N LEU A 228 -13.64 3.75 -1.89
CA LEU A 228 -14.17 4.11 -0.57
C LEU A 228 -13.38 3.43 0.56
N ILE A 229 -13.01 2.16 0.38
CA ILE A 229 -12.22 1.39 1.35
C ILE A 229 -10.82 1.99 1.49
N VAL A 230 -10.14 2.34 0.39
CA VAL A 230 -8.84 3.05 0.43
C VAL A 230 -8.96 4.39 1.16
N SER A 231 -10.05 5.14 0.96
CA SER A 231 -10.30 6.37 1.71
C SER A 231 -10.25 6.16 3.22
N ILE A 232 -10.95 5.12 3.70
CA ILE A 232 -10.98 4.76 5.11
C ILE A 232 -9.57 4.37 5.57
N GLY A 233 -8.87 3.54 4.79
CA GLY A 233 -7.48 3.14 5.06
C GLY A 233 -6.54 4.34 5.18
N MET A 234 -6.61 5.29 4.26
CA MET A 234 -5.82 6.51 4.29
C MET A 234 -6.10 7.35 5.53
N ILE A 235 -7.36 7.52 5.91
CA ILE A 235 -7.73 8.26 7.14
C ILE A 235 -7.13 7.56 8.37
N ILE A 236 -7.24 6.23 8.47
CA ILE A 236 -6.68 5.44 9.56
C ILE A 236 -5.15 5.54 9.58
N GLY A 237 -4.49 5.42 8.43
CA GLY A 237 -3.05 5.57 8.30
C GLY A 237 -2.56 6.95 8.76
N PHE A 238 -3.27 8.02 8.37
CA PHE A 238 -2.95 9.38 8.82
C PHE A 238 -3.19 9.59 10.31
N LEU A 239 -4.14 8.89 10.95
CA LEU A 239 -4.26 8.87 12.40
C LEU A 239 -3.03 8.22 13.05
N GLY A 240 -2.52 7.14 12.47
CA GLY A 240 -1.26 6.51 12.88
C GLY A 240 -0.09 7.50 12.79
N TYR A 241 0.14 8.13 11.64
CA TYR A 241 1.21 9.12 11.47
C TYR A 241 1.10 10.30 12.44
N ASN A 242 -0.10 10.81 12.70
CA ASN A 242 -0.29 11.90 13.67
C ASN A 242 0.06 11.49 15.09
N SER A 243 -0.20 10.23 15.47
CA SER A 243 0.10 9.75 16.82
C SER A 243 1.61 9.74 17.10
N ILE A 244 2.43 9.58 16.06
CA ILE A 244 3.89 9.45 16.14
C ILE A 244 4.65 10.70 15.70
N GLN A 245 4.00 11.65 15.03
CA GLN A 245 4.64 12.83 14.41
C GLN A 245 5.58 13.60 15.34
N LYS A 246 5.27 13.64 16.64
CA LYS A 246 6.07 14.34 17.67
C LYS A 246 7.01 13.40 18.43
N SER A 247 7.07 12.13 18.06
CA SER A 247 7.95 11.16 18.68
C SER A 247 9.37 11.29 18.12
N SER A 248 10.38 11.13 18.98
CA SER A 248 11.77 10.97 18.55
C SER A 248 11.99 9.73 17.67
N HIS A 249 11.04 8.78 17.69
CA HIS A 249 11.05 7.53 16.92
C HIS A 249 10.01 7.51 15.78
N ALA A 250 9.57 8.69 15.30
CA ALA A 250 8.53 8.79 14.28
C ALA A 250 8.85 7.96 13.02
N ILE A 251 10.12 7.98 12.58
CA ILE A 251 10.58 7.24 11.41
C ILE A 251 10.51 5.73 11.65
N ALA A 252 10.99 5.25 12.82
CA ALA A 252 10.93 3.83 13.16
C ALA A 252 9.50 3.31 13.19
N TYR A 253 8.61 4.04 13.84
CA TYR A 253 7.20 3.66 13.92
C TYR A 253 6.49 3.71 12.57
N SER A 254 6.80 4.69 11.72
CA SER A 254 6.24 4.72 10.36
C SER A 254 6.73 3.56 9.52
N SER A 255 7.99 3.15 9.68
CA SER A 255 8.55 1.97 9.00
C SER A 255 7.89 0.67 9.47
N ILE A 256 7.66 0.52 10.78
CA ILE A 256 6.92 -0.64 11.34
C ILE A 256 5.50 -0.68 10.78
N MET A 257 4.81 0.45 10.77
CA MET A 257 3.45 0.54 10.26
C MET A 257 3.39 0.16 8.78
N TYR A 258 4.35 0.63 7.98
CA TYR A 258 4.46 0.30 6.57
C TYR A 258 4.76 -1.20 6.36
N ILE A 259 5.76 -1.76 7.05
CA ILE A 259 6.09 -3.20 6.96
C ILE A 259 4.88 -4.06 7.30
N LEU A 260 4.12 -3.69 8.33
CA LEU A 260 2.92 -4.42 8.70
C LEU A 260 1.80 -4.25 7.67
N SER A 261 1.67 -3.09 7.01
CA SER A 261 0.68 -2.90 5.95
C SER A 261 0.95 -3.77 4.72
N GLU A 262 2.20 -4.15 4.47
CA GLU A 262 2.59 -5.06 3.38
C GLU A 262 2.16 -6.54 3.63
N MET A 263 1.63 -6.87 4.83
CA MET A 263 1.00 -8.17 5.05
C MET A 263 -0.32 -8.33 4.27
N GLU A 264 -0.70 -7.36 3.46
CA GLU A 264 -1.90 -7.42 2.62
C GLU A 264 -1.97 -8.69 1.76
N THR A 265 -0.84 -9.15 1.23
CA THR A 265 -0.79 -10.39 0.43
C THR A 265 -1.24 -11.62 1.23
N VAL A 266 -0.92 -11.66 2.54
CA VAL A 266 -1.38 -12.75 3.42
C VAL A 266 -2.91 -12.73 3.55
N PHE A 267 -3.48 -11.56 3.80
CA PHE A 267 -4.94 -11.43 3.92
C PHE A 267 -5.64 -11.62 2.57
N LEU A 268 -5.01 -11.20 1.47
CA LEU A 268 -5.51 -11.42 0.12
C LEU A 268 -5.64 -12.93 -0.17
N VAL A 269 -4.61 -13.73 0.16
CA VAL A 269 -4.67 -15.19 0.05
C VAL A 269 -5.76 -15.79 0.93
N ILE A 270 -5.95 -15.28 2.14
CA ILE A 270 -7.03 -15.72 3.03
C ILE A 270 -8.39 -15.42 2.39
N PHE A 271 -8.60 -14.23 1.83
CA PHE A 271 -9.84 -13.90 1.14
C PHE A 271 -10.08 -14.80 -0.07
N TYR A 272 -9.07 -15.02 -0.91
CA TYR A 272 -9.20 -15.95 -2.05
C TYR A 272 -9.52 -17.37 -1.59
N SER A 273 -8.92 -17.86 -0.49
CA SER A 273 -9.19 -19.19 0.03
C SER A 273 -10.60 -19.37 0.58
N ILE A 274 -11.19 -18.29 1.08
CA ILE A 274 -12.58 -18.30 1.59
C ILE A 274 -13.59 -18.23 0.43
N PHE A 275 -13.32 -17.41 -0.59
CA PHE A 275 -14.30 -17.06 -1.61
C PHE A 275 -14.08 -17.79 -2.96
N VAL A 276 -12.87 -18.26 -3.25
CA VAL A 276 -12.51 -18.77 -4.58
C VAL A 276 -11.91 -20.17 -4.52
N GLU A 277 -10.86 -20.44 -3.74
CA GLU A 277 -10.10 -21.71 -3.75
C GLU A 277 -9.64 -22.12 -2.34
N ARG A 278 -9.34 -23.44 -2.17
CA ARG A 278 -8.81 -23.97 -0.90
C ARG A 278 -7.32 -23.63 -0.76
N LEU A 279 -6.92 -23.19 0.43
CA LEU A 279 -5.53 -22.99 0.82
C LEU A 279 -4.72 -24.29 0.63
N SER A 280 -3.65 -24.19 -0.13
CA SER A 280 -2.69 -25.30 -0.24
C SER A 280 -1.74 -25.32 0.95
N VAL A 281 -1.13 -26.47 1.20
CA VAL A 281 -0.09 -26.63 2.25
C VAL A 281 1.09 -25.67 1.99
N PHE A 282 1.46 -25.46 0.73
CA PHE A 282 2.53 -24.54 0.35
C PHE A 282 2.18 -23.08 0.66
N ALA A 283 0.94 -22.65 0.41
CA ALA A 283 0.48 -21.31 0.75
C ALA A 283 0.56 -21.09 2.27
N PHE A 284 0.20 -22.09 3.08
CA PHE A 284 0.33 -22.01 4.53
C PHE A 284 1.79 -21.80 4.97
N PHE A 285 2.75 -22.58 4.44
CA PHE A 285 4.17 -22.39 4.76
C PHE A 285 4.70 -21.02 4.32
N SER A 286 4.29 -20.54 3.16
CA SER A 286 4.67 -19.22 2.65
C SER A 286 4.17 -18.11 3.56
N ILE A 287 2.91 -18.19 4.00
CA ILE A 287 2.31 -17.25 4.96
C ILE A 287 3.10 -17.24 6.28
N MET A 288 3.46 -18.41 6.81
CA MET A 288 4.26 -18.52 8.03
C MET A 288 5.63 -17.86 7.88
N LEU A 289 6.31 -18.04 6.74
CA LEU A 289 7.59 -17.37 6.45
C LEU A 289 7.43 -15.84 6.43
N ILE A 290 6.37 -15.34 5.80
CA ILE A 290 6.08 -13.91 5.74
C ILE A 290 5.85 -13.36 7.16
N ILE A 291 5.03 -14.01 7.97
CA ILE A 291 4.76 -13.60 9.35
C ILE A 291 6.07 -13.55 10.16
N ILE A 292 6.92 -14.57 10.04
CA ILE A 292 8.21 -14.62 10.72
C ILE A 292 9.11 -13.46 10.26
N ALA A 293 9.17 -13.20 8.96
CA ALA A 293 9.97 -12.12 8.39
C ALA A 293 9.49 -10.75 8.86
N VAL A 294 8.18 -10.50 8.84
CA VAL A 294 7.58 -9.24 9.32
C VAL A 294 7.82 -9.05 10.82
N TRP A 295 7.65 -10.11 11.62
CA TRP A 295 7.96 -10.08 13.05
C TRP A 295 9.44 -9.75 13.30
N TYR A 296 10.34 -10.38 12.55
CA TYR A 296 11.78 -10.13 12.63
C TYR A 296 12.11 -8.67 12.27
N LEU A 297 11.57 -8.17 11.15
CA LEU A 297 11.75 -6.79 10.70
C LEU A 297 11.22 -5.78 11.72
N SER A 298 10.05 -6.02 12.31
CA SER A 298 9.47 -5.14 13.32
C SER A 298 10.34 -5.08 14.59
N LYS A 299 10.89 -6.20 15.03
CA LYS A 299 11.78 -6.27 16.20
C LYS A 299 13.12 -5.56 15.94
N GLU A 300 13.70 -5.73 14.76
CA GLU A 300 14.98 -5.10 14.41
C GLU A 300 14.81 -3.60 14.13
N SER A 301 13.66 -3.13 13.66
CA SER A 301 13.40 -1.70 13.52
C SER A 301 13.36 -1.00 14.88
N ASP A 302 12.82 -1.64 15.92
CA ASP A 302 12.84 -1.10 17.29
C ASP A 302 14.27 -0.98 17.84
N THR A 303 15.15 -1.94 17.54
CA THR A 303 16.57 -1.92 17.97
C THR A 303 17.49 -1.10 17.08
N ALA A 304 17.12 -0.82 15.84
CA ALA A 304 17.94 -0.10 14.87
C ALA A 304 18.02 1.41 15.16
N PHE A 305 17.02 1.94 15.86
CA PHE A 305 16.83 3.35 16.12
C PHE A 305 17.17 3.76 17.57
N HIS A 306 17.64 2.82 18.38
CA HIS A 306 18.27 3.04 19.68
C HIS A 306 19.80 2.93 19.54
#